data_44a936fad3039a23c8d1fbee118e553e
#
_entry.id   44a936fad3039a23c8d1fbee118e553e
#
_cell.length_a   1.000
_cell.length_b   1.000
_cell.length_c   1.000
_cell.angle_alpha   90.00
_cell.angle_beta   90.00
_cell.angle_gamma   90.00
#
_symmetry.space_group_name_H-M   'P 1'
#
loop_
_entity.id
_entity.type
_entity.pdbx_description
1 polymer ?
#
loop_
_entity_poly.entity_id
_entity_poly.type
_entity_poly.pdbx_seq_one_letter_code
_entity_poly.pdbx_strand_id
1 'polypeptide(L)'
;MNLIDNEKWKDVWGFPGYEISSYGRCASHWKMKGGRGGGGNYLDESYTRFIGTINKDYQIAGLRRPDGLTVSHPLSHYNKLTEGKPDKGGMVRVVMPIHKLVMWHFNYLDDNPEQIGITKDEWLSMPERARVIIRQSLEINHIDHDHYNNRLDNLEYVTKVENAQAYRNSDKFQEYLQDPKSFEFAKRR
;
A
#
# COMPACT_ATOMS: atom_id res chain seq x y z
N MET A 1 13.82 11.81 -14.54
CA MET A 1 12.58 11.59 -13.74
C MET A 1 11.65 12.75 -14.05
N ASN A 2 10.45 12.51 -14.59
CA ASN A 2 9.47 13.58 -14.72
C ASN A 2 8.93 13.89 -13.33
N LEU A 3 9.44 14.96 -12.71
CA LEU A 3 8.97 15.47 -11.44
C LEU A 3 7.61 16.13 -11.69
N ILE A 4 6.63 15.75 -10.91
CA ILE A 4 5.34 16.44 -10.81
C ILE A 4 5.50 17.47 -9.69
N ASP A 5 5.02 18.68 -9.90
CA ASP A 5 5.13 19.75 -8.89
C ASP A 5 4.54 19.27 -7.55
N ASN A 6 5.27 19.52 -6.46
CA ASN A 6 4.94 19.12 -5.09
C ASN A 6 4.93 17.61 -4.79
N GLU A 7 5.37 16.74 -5.69
CA GLU A 7 5.52 15.33 -5.41
C GLU A 7 6.72 15.06 -4.50
N LYS A 8 6.46 14.36 -3.39
CA LYS A 8 7.50 13.96 -2.42
C LYS A 8 7.80 12.49 -2.58
N TRP A 9 9.07 12.10 -2.42
CA TRP A 9 9.53 10.73 -2.47
C TRP A 9 10.14 10.30 -1.15
N LYS A 10 9.95 9.03 -0.77
CA LYS A 10 10.55 8.40 0.41
C LYS A 10 10.99 6.98 0.08
N ASP A 11 12.12 6.56 0.66
CA ASP A 11 12.55 5.16 0.62
C ASP A 11 11.49 4.24 1.23
N VAL A 12 11.25 3.09 0.59
CA VAL A 12 10.34 2.09 1.14
C VAL A 12 11.04 1.34 2.27
N TRP A 13 10.51 1.47 3.48
CA TRP A 13 11.09 0.88 4.69
C TRP A 13 11.29 -0.63 4.56
N GLY A 14 12.54 -1.08 4.80
CA GLY A 14 12.91 -2.48 4.73
C GLY A 14 13.03 -3.04 3.31
N PHE A 15 12.93 -2.19 2.29
CA PHE A 15 13.09 -2.60 0.89
C PHE A 15 14.10 -1.69 0.19
N PRO A 16 15.42 -1.91 0.38
CA PRO A 16 16.44 -1.07 -0.21
C PRO A 16 16.31 -0.99 -1.73
N GLY A 17 16.49 0.20 -2.27
CA GLY A 17 16.39 0.46 -3.71
C GLY A 17 14.96 0.54 -4.24
N TYR A 18 14.00 0.80 -3.36
CA TYR A 18 12.63 1.15 -3.74
C TYR A 18 12.21 2.45 -3.07
N GLU A 19 11.48 3.27 -3.83
CA GLU A 19 10.90 4.52 -3.38
C GLU A 19 9.40 4.54 -3.65
N ILE A 20 8.68 5.25 -2.79
CA ILE A 20 7.24 5.54 -2.95
C ILE A 20 7.03 7.04 -2.94
N SER A 21 6.16 7.53 -3.82
CA SER A 21 5.80 8.94 -3.88
C SER A 21 4.47 9.23 -3.20
N SER A 22 4.30 10.50 -2.80
CA SER A 22 3.01 11.01 -2.29
C SER A 22 1.88 11.00 -3.33
N TYR A 23 2.19 10.71 -4.61
CA TYR A 23 1.23 10.58 -5.71
C TYR A 23 0.96 9.12 -6.09
N GLY A 24 1.39 8.15 -5.27
CA GLY A 24 1.14 6.75 -5.52
C GLY A 24 2.00 6.13 -6.63
N ARG A 25 3.11 6.76 -6.97
CA ARG A 25 4.09 6.16 -7.89
C ARG A 25 5.14 5.39 -7.09
N CYS A 26 5.44 4.17 -7.50
CA CYS A 26 6.50 3.37 -6.89
C CYS A 26 7.67 3.24 -7.87
N ALA A 27 8.88 3.50 -7.42
CA ALA A 27 10.11 3.41 -8.19
C ALA A 27 11.01 2.29 -7.70
N SER A 28 11.82 1.74 -8.59
CA SER A 28 12.83 0.71 -8.31
C SER A 28 14.15 1.09 -8.95
N HIS A 29 15.21 1.02 -8.19
CA HIS A 29 16.61 1.20 -8.63
C HIS A 29 17.30 -0.15 -8.93
N TRP A 30 16.55 -1.26 -8.87
CA TRP A 30 17.07 -2.57 -9.20
C TRP A 30 17.14 -2.78 -10.72
N LYS A 31 18.34 -3.12 -11.21
CA LYS A 31 18.63 -3.40 -12.60
C LYS A 31 18.98 -4.88 -12.80
N MET A 32 18.48 -5.47 -13.86
CA MET A 32 18.83 -6.84 -14.22
C MET A 32 20.19 -6.85 -14.94
N LYS A 33 21.12 -7.69 -14.49
CA LYS A 33 22.32 -8.01 -15.27
C LYS A 33 21.90 -8.76 -16.53
N GLY A 34 22.05 -8.13 -17.69
CA GLY A 34 21.74 -8.74 -18.98
C GLY A 34 22.61 -9.96 -19.25
N GLY A 35 22.00 -11.05 -19.75
CA GLY A 35 22.69 -12.28 -20.19
C GLY A 35 21.77 -13.49 -20.16
N ARG A 36 21.95 -14.43 -21.11
CA ARG A 36 21.21 -15.71 -21.21
C ARG A 36 21.43 -16.69 -20.03
N GLY A 37 22.20 -16.33 -19.02
CA GLY A 37 22.60 -17.17 -17.90
C GLY A 37 22.06 -16.76 -16.53
N GLY A 38 21.05 -15.90 -16.44
CA GLY A 38 20.41 -15.58 -15.16
C GLY A 38 21.29 -14.76 -14.22
N GLY A 39 21.96 -13.72 -14.75
CA GLY A 39 22.69 -12.75 -13.93
C GLY A 39 21.73 -12.07 -12.94
N GLY A 40 22.10 -12.09 -11.64
CA GLY A 40 21.28 -11.53 -10.56
C GLY A 40 20.96 -10.04 -10.76
N ASN A 41 20.01 -9.55 -10.01
CA ASN A 41 19.72 -8.13 -9.94
C ASN A 41 20.80 -7.42 -9.11
N TYR A 42 21.14 -6.21 -9.46
CA TYR A 42 22.00 -5.33 -8.70
C TYR A 42 21.36 -3.95 -8.53
N LEU A 43 21.72 -3.28 -7.45
CA LEU A 43 21.26 -1.92 -7.17
C LEU A 43 22.10 -0.94 -7.99
N ASP A 44 21.43 -0.04 -8.69
CA ASP A 44 22.04 1.05 -9.47
C ASP A 44 21.25 2.34 -9.20
N GLU A 45 21.79 3.21 -8.36
CA GLU A 45 21.12 4.45 -7.94
C GLU A 45 20.90 5.43 -9.11
N SER A 46 21.67 5.30 -10.19
CA SER A 46 21.46 6.08 -11.41
C SER A 46 20.31 5.57 -12.27
N TYR A 47 19.83 4.34 -11.99
CA TYR A 47 18.74 3.69 -12.72
C TYR A 47 17.43 3.81 -11.97
N THR A 48 16.41 4.33 -12.61
CA THR A 48 15.06 4.41 -12.05
C THR A 48 14.05 3.82 -13.01
N ARG A 49 13.23 2.90 -12.53
CA ARG A 49 12.11 2.32 -13.25
C ARG A 49 10.85 2.40 -12.39
N PHE A 50 9.79 3.00 -12.90
CA PHE A 50 8.50 2.93 -12.24
C PHE A 50 7.95 1.51 -12.27
N ILE A 51 7.44 1.06 -11.15
CA ILE A 51 6.85 -0.25 -10.97
C ILE A 51 5.43 -0.11 -10.44
N GLY A 52 4.59 -1.02 -10.83
CA GLY A 52 3.20 -1.12 -10.39
C GLY A 52 2.44 -1.94 -11.42
N THR A 53 1.60 -2.82 -10.94
CA THR A 53 0.70 -3.62 -11.77
C THR A 53 -0.69 -3.58 -11.18
N ILE A 54 -1.68 -3.71 -12.03
CA ILE A 54 -3.07 -3.82 -11.60
C ILE A 54 -3.34 -5.28 -11.24
N ASN A 55 -3.87 -5.51 -10.03
CA ASN A 55 -4.35 -6.81 -9.60
C ASN A 55 -5.81 -6.66 -9.17
N LYS A 56 -6.72 -7.15 -9.99
CA LYS A 56 -8.17 -6.97 -9.82
C LYS A 56 -8.52 -5.49 -9.66
N ASP A 57 -8.80 -5.06 -8.43
CA ASP A 57 -9.34 -3.74 -8.13
C ASP A 57 -8.29 -2.74 -7.61
N TYR A 58 -7.02 -3.17 -7.44
CA TYR A 58 -5.98 -2.32 -6.84
C TYR A 58 -4.69 -2.31 -7.62
N GLN A 59 -3.98 -1.20 -7.53
CA GLN A 59 -2.59 -1.12 -7.98
C GLN A 59 -1.65 -1.68 -6.89
N ILE A 60 -0.76 -2.59 -7.28
CA ILE A 60 0.18 -3.27 -6.39
C ILE A 60 1.61 -3.10 -6.88
N ALA A 61 2.57 -3.08 -5.95
CA ALA A 61 4.00 -3.14 -6.22
C ALA A 61 4.58 -4.48 -5.74
N GLY A 62 5.38 -5.10 -6.60
CA GLY A 62 6.20 -6.27 -6.23
C GLY A 62 7.58 -5.82 -5.77
N LEU A 63 7.83 -5.87 -4.48
CA LEU A 63 9.08 -5.47 -3.85
C LEU A 63 9.94 -6.69 -3.54
N ARG A 64 11.26 -6.52 -3.49
CA ARG A 64 12.22 -7.57 -3.14
C ARG A 64 13.14 -7.07 -2.04
N ARG A 65 13.42 -7.92 -1.07
CA ARG A 65 14.37 -7.64 0.02
C ARG A 65 15.21 -8.88 0.32
N PRO A 66 16.40 -8.72 0.91
CA PRO A 66 17.16 -9.86 1.44
C PRO A 66 16.33 -10.66 2.45
N ASP A 67 16.47 -12.00 2.40
CA ASP A 67 15.89 -12.87 3.40
C ASP A 67 16.50 -12.58 4.79
N GLY A 68 15.68 -12.70 5.83
CA GLY A 68 16.10 -12.41 7.21
C GLY A 68 16.21 -10.92 7.56
N LEU A 69 15.96 -9.99 6.63
CA LEU A 69 15.90 -8.58 6.97
C LEU A 69 14.66 -8.31 7.84
N THR A 70 14.89 -7.98 9.11
CA THR A 70 13.81 -7.61 10.03
C THR A 70 13.36 -6.19 9.77
N VAL A 71 12.11 -6.03 9.38
CA VAL A 71 11.48 -4.71 9.27
C VAL A 71 10.79 -4.42 10.60
N SER A 72 11.35 -3.49 11.36
CA SER A 72 10.85 -3.11 12.71
C SER A 72 9.59 -2.24 12.69
N HIS A 73 8.97 -2.05 11.54
CA HIS A 73 7.85 -1.13 11.33
C HIS A 73 6.56 -1.90 11.01
N PRO A 74 5.37 -1.25 10.97
CA PRO A 74 4.05 -1.87 10.72
C PRO A 74 4.00 -2.83 9.53
N LEU A 75 4.94 -2.69 8.60
CA LEU A 75 5.16 -3.65 7.52
C LEU A 75 5.46 -5.08 8.01
N SER A 76 5.95 -5.26 9.23
CA SER A 76 6.25 -6.58 9.79
C SER A 76 5.01 -7.48 9.90
N HIS A 77 3.83 -6.89 10.12
CA HIS A 77 2.56 -7.64 10.17
C HIS A 77 2.08 -8.06 8.79
N TYR A 78 2.42 -7.28 7.77
CA TYR A 78 2.05 -7.55 6.38
C TYR A 78 2.93 -8.62 5.74
N ASN A 79 4.18 -8.68 6.12
CA ASN A 79 5.19 -9.59 5.58
C ASN A 79 4.81 -11.07 5.74
N LYS A 80 4.21 -11.45 6.88
CA LYS A 80 3.85 -12.85 7.15
C LYS A 80 2.76 -13.41 6.22
N LEU A 81 1.94 -12.54 5.60
CA LEU A 81 0.81 -12.95 4.77
C LEU A 81 1.15 -13.00 3.27
N THR A 82 2.21 -12.30 2.86
CA THR A 82 2.53 -12.08 1.44
C THR A 82 3.94 -12.50 1.05
N GLU A 83 4.75 -12.95 2.02
CA GLU A 83 6.12 -13.40 1.75
C GLU A 83 6.16 -14.71 0.97
N GLY A 84 6.79 -14.65 -0.20
CA GLY A 84 7.18 -15.84 -0.95
C GLY A 84 8.40 -16.52 -0.31
N LYS A 85 8.72 -17.73 -0.77
CA LYS A 85 10.00 -18.35 -0.43
C LYS A 85 11.15 -17.55 -1.04
N PRO A 86 12.33 -17.48 -0.37
CA PRO A 86 13.51 -16.86 -0.94
C PRO A 86 13.86 -17.48 -2.30
N ASP A 87 14.25 -16.62 -3.23
CA ASP A 87 14.79 -17.09 -4.51
C ASP A 87 16.24 -17.59 -4.34
N LYS A 88 16.84 -18.10 -5.45
CA LYS A 88 18.22 -18.62 -5.44
C LYS A 88 19.28 -17.58 -5.03
N GLY A 89 18.93 -16.29 -5.04
CA GLY A 89 19.78 -15.19 -4.59
C GLY A 89 19.51 -14.76 -3.14
N GLY A 90 18.69 -15.49 -2.38
CA GLY A 90 18.33 -15.15 -1.01
C GLY A 90 17.43 -13.91 -0.91
N MET A 91 16.68 -13.59 -1.96
CA MET A 91 15.76 -12.47 -1.98
C MET A 91 14.32 -12.94 -1.84
N VAL A 92 13.59 -12.33 -0.93
CA VAL A 92 12.15 -12.56 -0.74
C VAL A 92 11.35 -11.52 -1.54
N ARG A 93 10.34 -11.99 -2.26
CA ARG A 93 9.39 -11.10 -2.95
C ARG A 93 8.16 -10.88 -2.07
N VAL A 94 7.81 -9.63 -1.89
CA VAL A 94 6.60 -9.20 -1.18
C VAL A 94 5.75 -8.36 -2.14
N VAL A 95 4.44 -8.61 -2.17
CA VAL A 95 3.50 -7.86 -2.98
C VAL A 95 2.69 -6.95 -2.06
N MET A 96 2.69 -5.66 -2.35
CA MET A 96 2.07 -4.65 -1.49
C MET A 96 1.15 -3.72 -2.29
N PRO A 97 -0.06 -3.43 -1.79
CA PRO A 97 -0.91 -2.39 -2.36
C PRO A 97 -0.26 -1.01 -2.26
N ILE A 98 -0.31 -0.24 -3.33
CA ILE A 98 0.35 1.08 -3.39
C ILE A 98 -0.27 2.07 -2.41
N HIS A 99 -1.60 2.11 -2.27
CA HIS A 99 -2.27 2.97 -1.29
C HIS A 99 -1.76 2.75 0.15
N LYS A 100 -1.45 1.49 0.52
CA LYS A 100 -0.87 1.18 1.83
C LYS A 100 0.55 1.72 1.97
N LEU A 101 1.38 1.58 0.93
CA LEU A 101 2.72 2.16 0.93
C LEU A 101 2.67 3.68 1.11
N VAL A 102 1.76 4.36 0.39
CA VAL A 102 1.59 5.82 0.51
C VAL A 102 1.22 6.21 1.93
N MET A 103 0.16 5.63 2.47
CA MET A 103 -0.31 5.99 3.82
C MET A 103 0.72 5.71 4.90
N TRP A 104 1.41 4.58 4.83
CA TRP A 104 2.42 4.23 5.83
C TRP A 104 3.67 5.13 5.78
N HIS A 105 4.03 5.66 4.63
CA HIS A 105 5.23 6.49 4.51
C HIS A 105 4.95 7.98 4.68
N PHE A 106 3.76 8.45 4.33
CA PHE A 106 3.44 9.88 4.33
C PHE A 106 2.43 10.27 5.40
N ASN A 107 1.58 9.36 5.84
CA ASN A 107 0.52 9.62 6.82
C ASN A 107 0.38 8.45 7.81
N TYR A 108 1.50 8.00 8.37
CA TYR A 108 1.50 6.89 9.31
C TYR A 108 0.70 7.24 10.57
N LEU A 109 -0.17 6.34 11.00
CA LEU A 109 -1.12 6.59 12.08
C LEU A 109 -0.43 6.93 13.42
N ASP A 110 0.72 6.29 13.73
CA ASP A 110 1.44 6.60 14.95
C ASP A 110 2.05 8.00 14.96
N ASP A 111 2.30 8.58 13.80
CA ASP A 111 2.81 9.95 13.67
C ASP A 111 1.68 10.98 13.64
N ASN A 112 0.52 10.61 13.10
CA ASN A 112 -0.61 11.49 12.87
C ASN A 112 -1.95 10.85 13.31
N PRO A 113 -2.15 10.53 14.61
CA PRO A 113 -3.39 9.92 15.08
C PRO A 113 -4.59 10.86 15.01
N GLU A 114 -4.37 12.17 14.85
CA GLU A 114 -5.41 13.20 14.73
C GLU A 114 -6.32 12.96 13.51
N GLN A 115 -5.83 12.28 12.49
CA GLN A 115 -6.64 11.92 11.32
C GLN A 115 -7.80 10.95 11.64
N ILE A 116 -7.78 10.31 12.80
CA ILE A 116 -8.87 9.47 13.31
C ILE A 116 -9.51 10.06 14.57
N GLY A 117 -9.29 11.36 14.82
CA GLY A 117 -9.88 12.08 15.95
C GLY A 117 -9.25 11.79 17.31
N ILE A 118 -8.06 11.21 17.37
CA ILE A 118 -7.32 10.93 18.61
C ILE A 118 -6.12 11.87 18.65
N THR A 119 -5.96 12.61 19.75
CA THR A 119 -4.79 13.49 19.90
C THR A 119 -3.50 12.68 20.08
N LYS A 120 -2.36 13.29 19.76
CA LYS A 120 -1.05 12.64 19.91
C LYS A 120 -0.80 12.21 21.36
N ASP A 121 -1.19 13.01 22.34
CA ASP A 121 -0.99 12.70 23.77
C ASP A 121 -1.87 11.52 24.20
N GLU A 122 -3.14 11.48 23.77
CA GLU A 122 -4.02 10.33 24.00
C GLU A 122 -3.44 9.07 23.36
N TRP A 123 -2.97 9.16 22.11
CA TRP A 123 -2.38 8.03 21.40
C TRP A 123 -1.15 7.48 22.13
N LEU A 124 -0.24 8.34 22.58
CA LEU A 124 0.98 7.94 23.29
C LEU A 124 0.69 7.41 24.69
N SER A 125 -0.39 7.86 25.33
CA SER A 125 -0.82 7.34 26.63
C SER A 125 -1.46 5.97 26.58
N MET A 126 -1.93 5.54 25.40
CA MET A 126 -2.55 4.22 25.23
C MET A 126 -1.52 3.09 25.34
N PRO A 127 -1.88 1.95 25.96
CA PRO A 127 -1.08 0.74 25.88
C PRO A 127 -0.84 0.31 24.42
N GLU A 128 0.36 -0.18 24.10
CA GLU A 128 0.68 -0.63 22.73
C GLU A 128 -0.35 -1.61 22.16
N ARG A 129 -0.86 -2.52 23.01
CA ARG A 129 -1.92 -3.46 22.59
C ARG A 129 -3.19 -2.75 22.08
N ALA A 130 -3.59 -1.65 22.71
CA ALA A 130 -4.75 -0.88 22.26
C ALA A 130 -4.48 -0.22 20.91
N ARG A 131 -3.31 0.40 20.74
CA ARG A 131 -2.88 1.00 19.47
C ARG A 131 -2.83 -0.03 18.33
N VAL A 132 -2.33 -1.25 18.60
CA VAL A 132 -2.33 -2.36 17.63
C VAL A 132 -3.76 -2.72 17.21
N ILE A 133 -4.69 -2.82 18.15
CA ILE A 133 -6.10 -3.14 17.85
C ILE A 133 -6.71 -2.06 16.96
N ILE A 134 -6.49 -0.78 17.29
CA ILE A 134 -6.98 0.34 16.49
C ILE A 134 -6.42 0.27 15.08
N ARG A 135 -5.09 0.16 14.92
CA ARG A 135 -4.44 0.04 13.60
C ARG A 135 -5.00 -1.11 12.75
N GLN A 136 -5.32 -2.24 13.38
CA GLN A 136 -5.88 -3.41 12.69
C GLN A 136 -7.36 -3.29 12.35
N SER A 137 -8.09 -2.43 13.05
CA SER A 137 -9.52 -2.20 12.79
C SER A 137 -9.78 -1.22 11.65
N LEU A 138 -8.77 -0.44 11.27
CA LEU A 138 -8.87 0.57 10.24
C LEU A 138 -8.55 0.02 8.84
N GLU A 139 -9.23 0.57 7.86
CA GLU A 139 -9.00 0.38 6.43
C GLU A 139 -8.54 1.70 5.80
N ILE A 140 -7.96 1.62 4.62
CA ILE A 140 -7.63 2.80 3.81
C ILE A 140 -8.68 2.91 2.72
N ASN A 141 -9.40 4.02 2.72
CA ASN A 141 -10.41 4.36 1.72
C ASN A 141 -9.82 5.31 0.66
N HIS A 142 -10.30 5.18 -0.58
CA HIS A 142 -10.10 6.16 -1.65
C HIS A 142 -11.30 7.10 -1.67
N ILE A 143 -11.07 8.38 -1.39
CA ILE A 143 -12.14 9.39 -1.22
C ILE A 143 -12.99 9.53 -2.49
N ASP A 144 -12.37 9.46 -3.66
CA ASP A 144 -13.03 9.52 -4.97
C ASP A 144 -13.56 8.17 -5.47
N HIS A 145 -13.43 7.09 -4.67
CA HIS A 145 -13.75 5.72 -5.05
C HIS A 145 -13.01 5.19 -6.28
N ASP A 146 -11.95 5.85 -6.74
CA ASP A 146 -11.04 5.32 -7.76
C ASP A 146 -9.83 4.62 -7.09
N HIS A 147 -9.85 3.30 -7.07
CA HIS A 147 -8.79 2.48 -6.47
C HIS A 147 -7.43 2.59 -7.18
N TYR A 148 -7.35 3.32 -8.28
CA TYR A 148 -6.10 3.60 -8.99
C TYR A 148 -5.53 4.97 -8.65
N ASN A 149 -6.33 5.87 -8.07
CA ASN A 149 -5.88 7.17 -7.60
C ASN A 149 -5.28 7.06 -6.19
N ASN A 150 -4.03 6.62 -6.12
CA ASN A 150 -3.30 6.40 -4.87
C ASN A 150 -2.58 7.67 -4.36
N ARG A 151 -3.04 8.86 -4.72
CA ARG A 151 -2.50 10.11 -4.19
C ARG A 151 -2.80 10.23 -2.70
N LEU A 152 -1.85 10.76 -1.94
CA LEU A 152 -1.99 10.94 -0.50
C LEU A 152 -3.22 11.78 -0.10
N ASP A 153 -3.54 12.80 -0.88
CA ASP A 153 -4.69 13.69 -0.67
C ASP A 153 -6.05 13.02 -1.00
N ASN A 154 -6.02 11.84 -1.62
CA ASN A 154 -7.18 11.02 -1.93
C ASN A 154 -7.34 9.80 -0.99
N LEU A 155 -6.50 9.67 0.02
CA LEU A 155 -6.49 8.51 0.91
C LEU A 155 -6.79 8.92 2.35
N GLU A 156 -7.63 8.14 3.04
CA GLU A 156 -7.98 8.35 4.44
C GLU A 156 -8.07 7.03 5.20
N TYR A 157 -7.88 7.08 6.53
CA TYR A 157 -8.19 5.96 7.40
C TYR A 157 -9.66 6.01 7.82
N VAL A 158 -10.33 4.88 7.69
CA VAL A 158 -11.74 4.71 8.05
C VAL A 158 -11.94 3.39 8.79
N THR A 159 -13.00 3.28 9.57
CA THR A 159 -13.46 1.99 10.06
C THR A 159 -14.09 1.16 8.93
N LYS A 160 -14.19 -0.14 9.12
CA LYS A 160 -14.91 -1.02 8.16
C LYS A 160 -16.35 -0.61 7.93
N VAL A 161 -17.00 -0.06 8.95
CA VAL A 161 -18.39 0.39 8.87
C VAL A 161 -18.49 1.64 8.00
N GLU A 162 -17.63 2.63 8.25
CA GLU A 162 -17.57 3.85 7.44
C GLU A 162 -17.21 3.54 5.99
N ASN A 163 -16.23 2.67 5.74
CA ASN A 163 -15.86 2.25 4.39
C ASN A 163 -17.04 1.61 3.65
N ALA A 164 -17.77 0.70 4.33
CA ALA A 164 -18.95 0.08 3.75
C ALA A 164 -20.09 1.08 3.50
N GLN A 165 -20.25 2.11 4.35
CA GLN A 165 -21.22 3.18 4.14
C GLN A 165 -20.83 4.08 2.98
N ALA A 166 -19.57 4.49 2.90
CA ALA A 166 -19.03 5.28 1.79
C ALA A 166 -19.26 4.58 0.44
N TYR A 167 -18.95 3.28 0.37
CA TYR A 167 -19.23 2.48 -0.83
C TYR A 167 -20.72 2.45 -1.19
N ARG A 168 -21.62 2.24 -0.22
CA ARG A 168 -23.09 2.22 -0.47
C ARG A 168 -23.62 3.55 -0.96
N ASN A 169 -22.99 4.64 -0.56
CA ASN A 169 -23.38 6.00 -0.98
C ASN A 169 -22.72 6.42 -2.30
N SER A 170 -21.80 5.62 -2.84
CA SER A 170 -21.11 5.94 -4.09
C SER A 170 -22.03 5.80 -5.31
N ASP A 171 -21.80 6.61 -6.33
CA ASP A 171 -22.51 6.54 -7.60
C ASP A 171 -22.38 5.15 -8.24
N LYS A 172 -21.20 4.52 -8.14
CA LYS A 172 -20.94 3.15 -8.64
C LYS A 172 -21.86 2.11 -8.01
N PHE A 173 -22.15 2.23 -6.69
CA PHE A 173 -23.08 1.32 -6.04
C PHE A 173 -24.53 1.61 -6.43
N GLN A 174 -24.88 2.88 -6.60
CA GLN A 174 -26.21 3.27 -7.07
C GLN A 174 -26.46 2.79 -8.51
N GLU A 175 -25.48 2.92 -9.40
CA GLU A 175 -25.52 2.35 -10.75
C GLU A 175 -25.67 0.82 -10.73
N TYR A 176 -24.90 0.12 -9.85
CA TYR A 176 -25.01 -1.33 -9.66
C TYR A 176 -26.43 -1.74 -9.24
N LEU A 177 -27.07 -1.00 -8.35
CA LEU A 177 -28.44 -1.27 -7.91
C LEU A 177 -29.48 -1.08 -9.04
N GLN A 178 -29.17 -0.24 -10.03
CA GLN A 178 -30.04 0.01 -11.19
C GLN A 178 -29.84 -1.03 -12.31
N ASP A 179 -28.74 -1.82 -12.28
CA ASP A 179 -28.53 -2.89 -13.27
C ASP A 179 -29.40 -4.11 -12.94
N PRO A 180 -30.36 -4.48 -13.83
CA PRO A 180 -31.23 -5.66 -13.61
C PRO A 180 -30.47 -6.97 -13.40
N LYS A 181 -29.25 -7.09 -13.93
CA LYS A 181 -28.40 -8.29 -13.79
C LYS A 181 -27.81 -8.44 -12.38
N SER A 182 -27.68 -7.36 -11.63
CA SER A 182 -27.14 -7.38 -10.27
C SER A 182 -28.02 -8.20 -9.32
N PHE A 183 -29.33 -8.20 -9.52
CA PHE A 183 -30.29 -8.96 -8.71
C PHE A 183 -30.31 -10.47 -9.00
N GLU A 184 -29.86 -10.92 -10.19
CA GLU A 184 -29.77 -12.35 -10.49
C GLU A 184 -28.58 -13.02 -9.80
N PHE A 185 -27.47 -12.29 -9.57
CA PHE A 185 -26.29 -12.81 -8.86
C PHE A 185 -26.56 -13.02 -7.36
N ALA A 186 -27.39 -12.18 -6.74
CA ALA A 186 -27.74 -12.28 -5.33
C ALA A 186 -28.63 -13.48 -5.00
N LYS A 187 -29.37 -14.02 -6.00
CA LYS A 187 -30.25 -15.18 -5.83
C LYS A 187 -29.53 -16.54 -5.93
N ARG A 188 -28.24 -16.54 -6.31
CA ARG A 188 -27.44 -17.78 -6.51
C ARG A 188 -26.48 -18.10 -5.35
N ARG A 189 -26.58 -17.36 -4.25
CA ARG A 189 -25.88 -17.62 -2.99
C ARG A 189 -26.94 -17.91 -1.91
#